data_310478e02ad2fb85b7220ddf925ffb7c
#
_entry.id   310478e02ad2fb85b7220ddf925ffb7c
#
_cell.length_a   1.000
_cell.length_b   1.000
_cell.length_c   1.000
_cell.angle_alpha   90.00
_cell.angle_beta   90.00
_cell.angle_gamma   90.00
#
_symmetry.space_group_name_H-M   'P 1'
#
loop_
_entity.id
_entity.type
_entity.pdbx_description
1 polymer ?
#
loop_
_entity_poly.entity_id
_entity_poly.type
_entity_poly.pdbx_seq_one_letter_code
_entity_poly.pdbx_strand_id
1 'polypeptide(L)'
;MNNSPGANNETSVGVGGPISQNERIASLEVIRGVAILGILVMNALSFGLDRAAYVNVSAGGVSQPLDWVIGVTTMVFVDQKMMALFSLLFGVGVVIFAERAALKGRRPIWLSIWRFALLAVVGLLHTVFWEGDVLFLYALCAPVVLLVRRLPALLLGWVGVALALVGAVIAPFFQAASGGTTDGLEGFWFAGYDTSSAVAEGWFIINGASRALGLMLLGVALYRTGIVQGHRDDAFYRRLALWGLGTGTAITSFGMVWRIGSDWSADHAISGTIPTGIGTIPMALGYMALVIVWSRSGSSRVPLFARAGQMALTNYLAQTILGLITLRWLLGDVELTRTMIVVWIVGVWVLQLWWSTQWLAHFRYGLFEWVWRCATYRKRQPLRRPS
;
A
#
# COMPACT_ATOMS: atom_id res chain seq x y z
N MET A 1 -53.00 -42.66 13.40
CA MET A 1 -53.39 -41.35 12.87
C MET A 1 -52.55 -40.29 13.57
N ASN A 2 -51.50 -39.83 12.93
CA ASN A 2 -50.95 -38.49 13.13
C ASN A 2 -49.92 -38.21 12.04
N ASN A 3 -50.34 -37.41 11.09
CA ASN A 3 -49.51 -36.87 10.03
C ASN A 3 -48.67 -35.73 10.59
N SER A 4 -47.35 -35.79 10.38
CA SER A 4 -46.47 -34.63 10.50
C SER A 4 -46.02 -34.22 9.09
N PRO A 5 -46.20 -32.95 8.66
CA PRO A 5 -45.72 -32.49 7.39
C PRO A 5 -44.23 -32.12 7.46
N GLY A 6 -43.49 -32.55 6.44
CA GLY A 6 -42.10 -32.23 6.27
C GLY A 6 -41.89 -30.73 6.02
N ALA A 7 -40.93 -30.17 6.72
CA ALA A 7 -40.41 -28.82 6.49
C ALA A 7 -39.35 -28.87 5.39
N ASN A 8 -39.72 -28.45 4.18
CA ASN A 8 -38.81 -28.10 3.13
C ASN A 8 -38.07 -26.80 3.53
N ASN A 9 -36.80 -26.89 3.90
CA ASN A 9 -35.90 -25.75 4.02
C ASN A 9 -35.35 -25.43 2.62
N GLU A 10 -36.12 -24.71 1.84
CA GLU A 10 -35.58 -23.98 0.69
C GLU A 10 -34.74 -22.79 1.20
N THR A 11 -33.43 -22.93 1.14
CA THR A 11 -32.52 -21.80 1.28
C THR A 11 -32.62 -20.91 0.05
N SER A 12 -33.57 -19.98 0.11
CA SER A 12 -33.60 -18.85 -0.83
C SER A 12 -32.35 -18.01 -0.65
N VAL A 13 -31.47 -18.05 -1.65
CA VAL A 13 -30.36 -17.11 -1.80
C VAL A 13 -30.97 -15.72 -2.03
N GLY A 14 -31.19 -14.98 -0.95
CA GLY A 14 -31.68 -13.61 -0.98
C GLY A 14 -30.61 -12.69 -1.54
N VAL A 15 -30.74 -12.28 -2.81
CA VAL A 15 -30.04 -11.17 -3.42
C VAL A 15 -30.50 -9.90 -2.71
N GLY A 16 -29.66 -9.32 -1.79
CA GLY A 16 -29.91 -8.01 -1.19
C GLY A 16 -29.94 -7.91 0.35
N GLY A 17 -29.47 -8.92 1.08
CA GLY A 17 -29.33 -8.85 2.55
C GLY A 17 -28.08 -8.07 3.00
N PRO A 18 -28.04 -7.51 4.26
CA PRO A 18 -26.86 -6.81 4.77
C PRO A 18 -25.68 -7.78 4.86
N ILE A 19 -24.53 -7.35 4.31
CA ILE A 19 -23.25 -8.09 4.24
C ILE A 19 -22.84 -8.59 5.63
N SER A 20 -22.53 -9.87 5.76
CA SER A 20 -22.15 -10.48 7.04
C SER A 20 -20.81 -9.91 7.58
N GLN A 21 -20.62 -9.99 8.90
CA GLN A 21 -19.40 -9.48 9.55
C GLN A 21 -18.13 -10.21 9.07
N ASN A 22 -18.25 -11.47 8.65
CA ASN A 22 -17.14 -12.25 8.08
C ASN A 22 -16.78 -11.80 6.66
N GLU A 23 -17.74 -11.44 5.83
CA GLU A 23 -17.51 -10.91 4.47
C GLU A 23 -16.85 -9.52 4.50
N ARG A 24 -17.18 -8.70 5.51
CA ARG A 24 -16.55 -7.37 5.72
C ARG A 24 -15.08 -7.43 6.05
N ILE A 25 -14.67 -8.42 6.86
CA ILE A 25 -13.26 -8.66 7.18
C ILE A 25 -12.54 -9.21 5.95
N ALA A 26 -13.22 -10.06 5.16
CA ALA A 26 -12.65 -10.64 3.96
C ALA A 26 -12.30 -9.57 2.90
N SER A 27 -13.15 -8.57 2.66
CA SER A 27 -12.84 -7.51 1.68
C SER A 27 -11.62 -6.66 2.09
N LEU A 28 -11.47 -6.33 3.38
CA LEU A 28 -10.28 -5.61 3.87
C LEU A 28 -8.99 -6.41 3.68
N GLU A 29 -9.04 -7.73 3.87
CA GLU A 29 -7.87 -8.59 3.63
C GLU A 29 -7.55 -8.70 2.13
N VAL A 30 -8.57 -8.75 1.25
CA VAL A 30 -8.34 -8.73 -0.21
C VAL A 30 -7.68 -7.43 -0.65
N ILE A 31 -8.19 -6.27 -0.18
CA ILE A 31 -7.60 -4.96 -0.50
C ILE A 31 -6.14 -4.91 -0.02
N ARG A 32 -5.86 -5.42 1.18
CA ARG A 32 -4.49 -5.48 1.72
C ARG A 32 -3.59 -6.40 0.89
N GLY A 33 -4.11 -7.53 0.43
CA GLY A 33 -3.39 -8.46 -0.44
C GLY A 33 -3.04 -7.83 -1.79
N VAL A 34 -3.98 -7.13 -2.42
CA VAL A 34 -3.72 -6.38 -3.65
C VAL A 34 -2.68 -5.28 -3.42
N ALA A 35 -2.82 -4.53 -2.33
CA ALA A 35 -1.89 -3.44 -2.01
C ALA A 35 -0.47 -3.94 -1.78
N ILE A 36 -0.27 -5.01 -1.00
CA ILE A 36 1.08 -5.52 -0.69
C ILE A 36 1.77 -6.13 -1.92
N LEU A 37 1.03 -6.81 -2.77
CA LEU A 37 1.55 -7.31 -4.04
C LEU A 37 1.88 -6.15 -4.99
N GLY A 38 1.02 -5.13 -5.05
CA GLY A 38 1.26 -3.95 -5.87
C GLY A 38 2.42 -3.08 -5.41
N ILE A 39 2.70 -2.98 -4.11
CA ILE A 39 3.86 -2.27 -3.55
C ILE A 39 5.17 -2.90 -4.06
N LEU A 40 5.23 -4.21 -4.24
CA LEU A 40 6.40 -4.88 -4.77
C LEU A 40 6.84 -4.32 -6.12
N VAL A 41 5.91 -3.90 -6.97
CA VAL A 41 6.22 -3.38 -8.32
C VAL A 41 7.18 -2.20 -8.28
N MET A 42 6.98 -1.31 -7.31
CA MET A 42 7.88 -0.15 -7.14
C MET A 42 9.11 -0.50 -6.31
N ASN A 43 8.95 -1.28 -5.25
CA ASN A 43 10.07 -1.66 -4.39
C ASN A 43 11.11 -2.51 -5.15
N ALA A 44 10.69 -3.35 -6.09
CA ALA A 44 11.58 -4.18 -6.90
C ALA A 44 12.58 -3.34 -7.73
N LEU A 45 12.19 -2.14 -8.14
CA LEU A 45 13.10 -1.23 -8.86
C LEU A 45 14.30 -0.86 -7.98
N SER A 46 14.08 -0.58 -6.70
CA SER A 46 15.14 -0.18 -5.76
C SER A 46 16.03 -1.35 -5.30
N PHE A 47 15.67 -2.61 -5.58
CA PHE A 47 16.52 -3.75 -5.32
C PHE A 47 17.52 -4.01 -6.46
N GLY A 48 17.15 -3.66 -7.70
CA GLY A 48 17.92 -4.06 -8.88
C GLY A 48 18.39 -2.91 -9.79
N LEU A 49 17.87 -1.70 -9.62
CA LEU A 49 18.24 -0.53 -10.42
C LEU A 49 18.82 0.56 -9.53
N ASP A 50 19.44 1.55 -10.18
CA ASP A 50 19.86 2.79 -9.54
C ASP A 50 18.69 3.48 -8.83
N ARG A 51 18.97 4.16 -7.73
CA ARG A 51 17.98 4.87 -6.90
C ARG A 51 17.15 5.87 -7.72
N ALA A 52 17.77 6.60 -8.63
CA ALA A 52 17.10 7.56 -9.50
C ALA A 52 16.08 6.91 -10.44
N ALA A 53 16.27 5.65 -10.83
CA ALA A 53 15.33 4.92 -11.69
C ALA A 53 13.94 4.71 -11.06
N TYR A 54 13.83 4.89 -9.75
CA TYR A 54 12.54 4.84 -9.04
C TYR A 54 11.63 6.02 -9.44
N VAL A 55 12.17 7.22 -9.63
CA VAL A 55 11.41 8.44 -9.95
C VAL A 55 11.59 8.90 -11.39
N ASN A 56 12.68 8.51 -12.05
CA ASN A 56 13.05 8.88 -13.41
C ASN A 56 13.22 7.63 -14.27
N VAL A 57 12.32 7.42 -15.24
CA VAL A 57 12.40 6.23 -16.13
C VAL A 57 13.68 6.23 -16.95
N SER A 58 14.17 7.41 -17.36
CA SER A 58 15.39 7.53 -18.17
C SER A 58 16.68 7.24 -17.40
N ALA A 59 16.65 7.22 -16.07
CA ALA A 59 17.83 7.03 -15.23
C ALA A 59 18.31 5.57 -15.09
N GLY A 60 17.56 4.59 -15.61
CA GLY A 60 18.02 3.20 -15.59
C GLY A 60 16.97 2.15 -15.91
N GLY A 61 17.47 0.96 -16.26
CA GLY A 61 16.64 -0.21 -16.57
C GLY A 61 15.95 -0.16 -17.92
N VAL A 62 16.41 0.68 -18.86
CA VAL A 62 15.82 0.86 -20.19
C VAL A 62 16.84 0.49 -21.25
N SER A 63 16.65 -0.66 -21.87
CA SER A 63 17.45 -1.13 -23.01
C SER A 63 16.61 -1.34 -24.28
N GLN A 64 15.29 -1.46 -24.13
CA GLN A 64 14.36 -1.74 -25.22
C GLN A 64 13.09 -0.87 -25.10
N PRO A 65 12.35 -0.65 -26.20
CA PRO A 65 11.08 0.11 -26.15
C PRO A 65 10.07 -0.42 -25.13
N LEU A 66 10.06 -1.76 -24.89
CA LEU A 66 9.17 -2.37 -23.91
C LEU A 66 9.48 -1.90 -22.48
N ASP A 67 10.74 -1.68 -22.14
CA ASP A 67 11.14 -1.16 -20.82
C ASP A 67 10.57 0.23 -20.55
N TRP A 68 10.54 1.09 -21.58
CA TRP A 68 9.86 2.38 -21.52
C TRP A 68 8.37 2.25 -21.26
N VAL A 69 7.70 1.37 -21.99
CA VAL A 69 6.26 1.12 -21.80
C VAL A 69 5.99 0.64 -20.40
N ILE A 70 6.80 -0.29 -19.88
CA ILE A 70 6.71 -0.80 -18.52
C ILE A 70 6.93 0.34 -17.50
N GLY A 71 7.99 1.14 -17.66
CA GLY A 71 8.31 2.24 -16.77
C GLY A 71 7.19 3.27 -16.69
N VAL A 72 6.72 3.77 -17.83
CA VAL A 72 5.62 4.73 -17.94
C VAL A 72 4.32 4.17 -17.35
N THR A 73 3.97 2.93 -17.73
CA THR A 73 2.74 2.27 -17.23
C THR A 73 2.80 2.10 -15.71
N THR A 74 3.93 1.69 -15.17
CA THR A 74 4.13 1.50 -13.73
C THR A 74 3.98 2.83 -12.98
N MET A 75 4.57 3.92 -13.48
CA MET A 75 4.43 5.25 -12.88
C MET A 75 2.98 5.76 -12.92
N VAL A 76 2.25 5.54 -14.02
CA VAL A 76 0.85 5.98 -14.13
C VAL A 76 -0.06 5.17 -13.23
N PHE A 77 0.05 3.86 -13.19
CA PHE A 77 -0.95 3.00 -12.57
C PHE A 77 -0.56 2.45 -11.19
N VAL A 78 0.73 2.38 -10.85
CA VAL A 78 1.18 1.69 -9.63
C VAL A 78 1.88 2.62 -8.66
N ASP A 79 2.82 3.47 -9.12
CA ASP A 79 3.61 4.37 -8.29
C ASP A 79 2.73 5.18 -7.34
N GLN A 80 3.05 5.21 -6.04
CA GLN A 80 2.31 5.85 -4.95
C GLN A 80 0.90 5.28 -4.68
N LYS A 81 0.19 4.69 -5.67
CA LYS A 81 -1.21 4.27 -5.56
C LYS A 81 -1.38 3.06 -4.64
N MET A 82 -0.47 2.09 -4.75
CA MET A 82 -0.52 0.88 -3.91
C MET A 82 -0.12 1.18 -2.48
N MET A 83 0.88 2.05 -2.29
CA MET A 83 1.24 2.56 -0.96
C MET A 83 0.10 3.40 -0.35
N ALA A 84 -0.59 4.21 -1.16
CA ALA A 84 -1.76 4.97 -0.72
C ALA A 84 -2.87 4.04 -0.23
N LEU A 85 -3.17 2.99 -0.99
CA LEU A 85 -4.17 1.98 -0.61
C LEU A 85 -3.79 1.28 0.69
N PHE A 86 -2.52 0.94 0.86
CA PHE A 86 -2.03 0.33 2.09
C PHE A 86 -2.07 1.29 3.29
N SER A 87 -1.72 2.58 3.09
CA SER A 87 -1.81 3.62 4.13
C SER A 87 -3.25 3.82 4.62
N LEU A 88 -4.23 3.88 3.70
CA LEU A 88 -5.66 3.92 4.05
C LEU A 88 -6.03 2.78 5.00
N LEU A 89 -5.66 1.54 4.64
CA LEU A 89 -5.97 0.35 5.43
C LEU A 89 -5.21 0.29 6.76
N PHE A 90 -3.99 0.83 6.80
CA PHE A 90 -3.23 0.88 8.05
C PHE A 90 -3.91 1.79 9.07
N GLY A 91 -4.39 2.98 8.66
CA GLY A 91 -5.18 3.86 9.52
C GLY A 91 -6.45 3.19 10.05
N VAL A 92 -7.17 2.47 9.20
CA VAL A 92 -8.32 1.63 9.59
C VAL A 92 -7.91 0.57 10.63
N GLY A 93 -6.78 -0.10 10.40
CA GLY A 93 -6.25 -1.10 11.31
C GLY A 93 -5.92 -0.57 12.71
N VAL A 94 -5.41 0.66 12.81
CA VAL A 94 -5.15 1.35 14.09
C VAL A 94 -6.45 1.52 14.89
N VAL A 95 -7.51 1.99 14.23
CA VAL A 95 -8.81 2.23 14.88
C VAL A 95 -9.46 0.92 15.29
N ILE A 96 -9.58 -0.06 14.39
CA ILE A 96 -10.16 -1.38 14.68
C ILE A 96 -9.45 -2.05 15.86
N PHE A 97 -8.12 -1.96 15.90
CA PHE A 97 -7.36 -2.55 17.00
C PHE A 97 -7.67 -1.88 18.35
N ALA A 98 -7.71 -0.54 18.39
CA ALA A 98 -8.02 0.22 19.60
C ALA A 98 -9.46 -0.04 20.10
N GLU A 99 -10.43 -0.10 19.20
CA GLU A 99 -11.84 -0.42 19.51
C GLU A 99 -11.97 -1.83 20.09
N ARG A 100 -11.36 -2.83 19.44
CA ARG A 100 -11.36 -4.21 19.93
C ARG A 100 -10.65 -4.38 21.28
N ALA A 101 -9.58 -3.63 21.51
CA ALA A 101 -8.89 -3.64 22.81
C ALA A 101 -9.79 -3.05 23.92
N ALA A 102 -10.50 -1.96 23.64
CA ALA A 102 -11.47 -1.35 24.55
C ALA A 102 -12.63 -2.31 24.90
N LEU A 103 -13.23 -2.96 23.90
CA LEU A 103 -14.31 -3.93 24.10
C LEU A 103 -13.88 -5.12 24.98
N LYS A 104 -12.60 -5.47 25.01
CA LYS A 104 -12.04 -6.53 25.87
C LYS A 104 -11.56 -6.03 27.24
N GLY A 105 -11.95 -4.83 27.65
CA GLY A 105 -11.57 -4.24 28.95
C GLY A 105 -10.08 -3.94 29.08
N ARG A 106 -9.32 -3.92 27.97
CA ARG A 106 -7.87 -3.61 27.99
C ARG A 106 -7.65 -2.11 27.89
N ARG A 107 -6.46 -1.64 28.28
CA ARG A 107 -6.03 -0.24 28.11
C ARG A 107 -5.67 0.00 26.63
N PRO A 108 -6.59 0.51 25.78
CA PRO A 108 -6.42 0.51 24.32
C PRO A 108 -5.26 1.39 23.88
N ILE A 109 -5.07 2.55 24.52
CA ILE A 109 -4.00 3.50 24.18
C ILE A 109 -2.64 2.86 24.43
N TRP A 110 -2.42 2.34 25.65
CA TRP A 110 -1.15 1.76 26.07
C TRP A 110 -0.74 0.56 25.21
N LEU A 111 -1.70 -0.31 24.94
CA LEU A 111 -1.46 -1.49 24.10
C LEU A 111 -1.18 -1.09 22.64
N SER A 112 -1.83 -0.05 22.13
CA SER A 112 -1.56 0.48 20.78
C SER A 112 -0.18 1.12 20.69
N ILE A 113 0.21 1.97 21.64
CA ILE A 113 1.55 2.58 21.68
C ILE A 113 2.64 1.50 21.74
N TRP A 114 2.48 0.49 22.59
CA TRP A 114 3.41 -0.63 22.65
C TRP A 114 3.53 -1.35 21.30
N ARG A 115 2.41 -1.57 20.63
CA ARG A 115 2.37 -2.17 19.30
C ARG A 115 3.08 -1.32 18.24
N PHE A 116 2.95 0.01 18.32
CA PHE A 116 3.65 0.94 17.41
C PHE A 116 5.15 0.95 17.71
N ALA A 117 5.55 0.90 18.98
CA ALA A 117 6.96 0.78 19.36
C ALA A 117 7.59 -0.50 18.79
N LEU A 118 6.89 -1.64 18.87
CA LEU A 118 7.34 -2.89 18.24
C LEU A 118 7.45 -2.76 16.72
N LEU A 119 6.50 -2.07 16.06
CA LEU A 119 6.57 -1.83 14.63
C LEU A 119 7.74 -0.92 14.26
N ALA A 120 8.01 0.11 15.09
CA ALA A 120 9.16 0.99 14.91
C ALA A 120 10.49 0.21 14.99
N VAL A 121 10.61 -0.72 15.94
CA VAL A 121 11.79 -1.59 16.04
C VAL A 121 11.95 -2.46 14.80
N VAL A 122 10.87 -3.07 14.33
CA VAL A 122 10.91 -3.87 13.08
C VAL A 122 11.30 -2.99 11.88
N GLY A 123 10.72 -1.80 11.76
CA GLY A 123 11.05 -0.86 10.70
C GLY A 123 12.51 -0.39 10.75
N LEU A 124 13.01 -0.01 11.93
CA LEU A 124 14.42 0.37 12.11
C LEU A 124 15.38 -0.77 11.74
N LEU A 125 15.09 -1.99 12.17
CA LEU A 125 15.89 -3.15 11.77
C LEU A 125 15.83 -3.40 10.26
N HIS A 126 14.65 -3.20 9.65
CA HIS A 126 14.46 -3.39 8.21
C HIS A 126 15.19 -2.31 7.39
N THR A 127 15.22 -1.04 7.89
CA THR A 127 15.95 0.07 7.25
C THR A 127 17.45 -0.20 7.13
N VAL A 128 18.05 -0.97 8.06
CA VAL A 128 19.46 -1.37 7.97
C VAL A 128 19.75 -2.20 6.71
N PHE A 129 18.77 -2.96 6.25
CA PHE A 129 18.92 -3.81 5.06
C PHE A 129 18.44 -3.11 3.79
N TRP A 130 17.47 -2.18 3.92
CA TRP A 130 16.87 -1.51 2.79
C TRP A 130 16.26 -0.16 3.19
N GLU A 131 16.76 0.92 2.61
CA GLU A 131 16.39 2.31 2.93
C GLU A 131 14.94 2.67 2.58
N GLY A 132 14.28 1.92 1.68
CA GLY A 132 12.90 2.15 1.25
C GLY A 132 11.83 1.69 2.25
N ASP A 133 12.19 1.43 3.54
CA ASP A 133 11.23 0.97 4.55
C ASP A 133 10.15 2.00 4.86
N VAL A 134 8.90 1.53 4.89
CA VAL A 134 7.75 2.34 5.29
C VAL A 134 7.22 2.00 6.69
N LEU A 135 7.67 0.89 7.31
CA LEU A 135 7.14 0.42 8.59
C LEU A 135 7.50 1.39 9.72
N PHE A 136 8.72 1.91 9.70
CA PHE A 136 9.16 2.92 10.67
C PHE A 136 8.33 4.20 10.56
N LEU A 137 8.13 4.71 9.34
CA LEU A 137 7.29 5.87 9.08
C LEU A 137 5.86 5.64 9.56
N TYR A 138 5.28 4.48 9.29
CA TYR A 138 3.93 4.13 9.73
C TYR A 138 3.82 4.05 11.25
N ALA A 139 4.86 3.55 11.91
CA ALA A 139 4.90 3.51 13.37
C ALA A 139 4.92 4.91 13.98
N LEU A 140 5.57 5.89 13.33
CA LEU A 140 5.57 7.30 13.75
C LEU A 140 4.22 8.00 13.50
N CYS A 141 3.54 7.69 12.39
CA CYS A 141 2.23 8.24 12.07
C CYS A 141 1.09 7.68 12.96
N ALA A 142 1.19 6.41 13.36
CA ALA A 142 0.12 5.71 14.06
C ALA A 142 -0.32 6.33 15.39
N PRO A 143 0.55 6.90 16.24
CA PRO A 143 0.15 7.62 17.46
C PRO A 143 -0.74 8.82 17.16
N VAL A 144 -0.44 9.59 16.08
CA VAL A 144 -1.25 10.73 15.64
C VAL A 144 -2.64 10.27 15.24
N VAL A 145 -2.74 9.22 14.42
CA VAL A 145 -4.01 8.61 14.03
C VAL A 145 -4.81 8.16 15.26
N LEU A 146 -4.14 7.51 16.23
CA LEU A 146 -4.76 7.06 17.47
C LEU A 146 -5.31 8.23 18.29
N LEU A 147 -4.59 9.34 18.35
CA LEU A 147 -4.98 10.54 19.11
C LEU A 147 -6.24 11.18 18.51
N VAL A 148 -6.23 11.39 17.19
CA VAL A 148 -7.31 12.12 16.50
C VAL A 148 -8.47 11.23 16.04
N ARG A 149 -8.40 9.91 16.26
CA ARG A 149 -9.38 8.93 15.76
C ARG A 149 -10.84 9.22 16.10
N ARG A 150 -11.11 10.03 17.14
CA ARG A 150 -12.46 10.37 17.59
C ARG A 150 -13.04 11.63 16.94
N LEU A 151 -12.24 12.39 16.21
CA LEU A 151 -12.69 13.59 15.49
C LEU A 151 -13.76 13.20 14.43
N PRO A 152 -14.63 14.15 14.05
CA PRO A 152 -15.64 13.90 13.02
C PRO A 152 -15.05 13.34 11.71
N ALA A 153 -15.74 12.40 11.07
CA ALA A 153 -15.25 11.75 9.85
C ALA A 153 -14.98 12.77 8.73
N LEU A 154 -15.84 13.78 8.58
CA LEU A 154 -15.66 14.83 7.57
C LEU A 154 -14.37 15.62 7.79
N LEU A 155 -14.08 15.99 9.05
CA LEU A 155 -12.83 16.69 9.40
C LEU A 155 -11.61 15.83 9.13
N LEU A 156 -11.64 14.54 9.54
CA LEU A 156 -10.56 13.60 9.25
C LEU A 156 -10.35 13.41 7.73
N GLY A 157 -11.43 13.41 6.96
CA GLY A 157 -11.37 13.31 5.50
C GLY A 157 -10.68 14.52 4.88
N TRP A 158 -11.09 15.75 5.22
CA TRP A 158 -10.51 16.99 4.67
C TRP A 158 -9.07 17.19 5.12
N VAL A 159 -8.77 17.02 6.41
CA VAL A 159 -7.39 17.08 6.92
C VAL A 159 -6.53 15.99 6.27
N GLY A 160 -7.08 14.79 6.09
CA GLY A 160 -6.40 13.71 5.41
C GLY A 160 -6.03 14.04 3.97
N VAL A 161 -6.96 14.61 3.19
CA VAL A 161 -6.69 15.06 1.81
C VAL A 161 -5.67 16.20 1.81
N ALA A 162 -5.84 17.21 2.67
CA ALA A 162 -4.92 18.33 2.74
C ALA A 162 -3.48 17.89 3.05
N LEU A 163 -3.29 17.01 4.04
CA LEU A 163 -1.98 16.45 4.36
C LEU A 163 -1.40 15.61 3.21
N ALA A 164 -2.24 14.82 2.52
CA ALA A 164 -1.78 14.01 1.39
C ALA A 164 -1.31 14.86 0.20
N LEU A 165 -1.74 16.11 0.11
CA LEU A 165 -1.36 17.07 -0.94
C LEU A 165 -0.19 17.99 -0.55
N VAL A 166 0.29 17.96 0.70
CA VAL A 166 1.42 18.81 1.15
C VAL A 166 2.62 18.70 0.23
N GLY A 167 3.01 17.47 -0.14
CA GLY A 167 4.14 17.24 -1.04
C GLY A 167 3.97 17.91 -2.41
N ALA A 168 2.76 17.93 -2.96
CA ALA A 168 2.46 18.64 -4.21
C ALA A 168 2.55 20.16 -4.04
N VAL A 169 2.08 20.70 -2.91
CA VAL A 169 2.11 22.13 -2.61
C VAL A 169 3.55 22.64 -2.43
N ILE A 170 4.41 21.89 -1.75
CA ILE A 170 5.80 22.28 -1.49
C ILE A 170 6.75 21.95 -2.63
N ALA A 171 6.36 21.10 -3.59
CA ALA A 171 7.22 20.68 -4.70
C ALA A 171 7.86 21.83 -5.49
N PRO A 172 7.15 22.94 -5.84
CA PRO A 172 7.77 24.06 -6.54
C PRO A 172 8.89 24.74 -5.75
N PHE A 173 8.77 24.83 -4.42
CA PHE A 173 9.80 25.41 -3.56
C PHE A 173 11.07 24.55 -3.52
N PHE A 174 10.91 23.24 -3.40
CA PHE A 174 12.03 22.30 -3.44
C PHE A 174 12.64 22.18 -4.84
N GLN A 175 11.84 22.29 -5.90
CA GLN A 175 12.34 22.37 -7.27
C GLN A 175 13.21 23.63 -7.46
N ALA A 176 12.73 24.77 -7.00
CA ALA A 176 13.53 26.01 -7.07
C ALA A 176 14.82 25.91 -6.23
N ALA A 177 14.75 25.31 -5.03
CA ALA A 177 15.92 25.12 -4.17
C ALA A 177 16.94 24.15 -4.75
N SER A 178 16.54 23.16 -5.57
CA SER A 178 17.44 22.25 -6.27
C SER A 178 18.16 22.92 -7.45
N GLY A 179 17.62 24.02 -7.96
CA GLY A 179 18.13 24.73 -9.14
C GLY A 179 18.12 23.90 -10.44
N GLY A 180 17.51 22.70 -10.44
CA GLY A 180 17.59 21.77 -11.57
C GLY A 180 18.99 21.24 -11.86
N THR A 181 19.94 21.42 -10.93
CA THR A 181 21.34 21.06 -11.09
C THR A 181 21.60 19.61 -10.67
N THR A 182 22.74 19.07 -11.14
CA THR A 182 23.18 17.73 -10.72
C THR A 182 23.35 17.65 -9.22
N ASP A 183 24.05 18.61 -8.59
CA ASP A 183 24.29 18.63 -7.14
C ASP A 183 23.00 18.74 -6.33
N GLY A 184 21.99 19.47 -6.85
CA GLY A 184 20.69 19.62 -6.20
C GLY A 184 19.77 18.40 -6.33
N LEU A 185 20.07 17.46 -7.24
CA LEU A 185 19.20 16.34 -7.61
C LEU A 185 19.94 14.99 -7.72
N GLU A 186 21.22 14.92 -7.33
CA GLU A 186 21.99 13.67 -7.32
C GLU A 186 21.26 12.57 -6.54
N GLY A 187 21.35 11.33 -7.01
CA GLY A 187 20.73 10.16 -6.41
C GLY A 187 19.20 10.16 -6.40
N PHE A 188 18.56 11.30 -6.66
CA PHE A 188 17.11 11.41 -6.81
C PHE A 188 16.68 11.37 -8.29
N TRP A 189 17.37 12.15 -9.13
CA TRP A 189 17.06 12.29 -10.56
C TRP A 189 18.14 11.75 -11.48
N PHE A 190 19.41 11.90 -11.07
CA PHE A 190 20.59 11.45 -11.79
C PHE A 190 21.11 10.15 -11.17
N ALA A 191 21.41 9.17 -12.01
CA ALA A 191 21.99 7.89 -11.64
C ALA A 191 23.48 7.99 -11.30
N GLY A 192 24.02 6.96 -10.64
CA GLY A 192 25.45 6.87 -10.31
C GLY A 192 25.84 7.53 -8.98
N TYR A 193 24.88 7.84 -8.12
CA TYR A 193 25.11 8.41 -6.79
C TYR A 193 24.55 7.50 -5.69
N ASP A 194 25.35 7.25 -4.66
CA ASP A 194 24.95 6.40 -3.53
C ASP A 194 23.96 7.10 -2.58
N THR A 195 23.99 8.43 -2.54
CA THR A 195 23.11 9.26 -1.70
C THR A 195 22.31 10.25 -2.54
N SER A 196 21.18 10.69 -2.01
CA SER A 196 20.43 11.80 -2.61
C SER A 196 20.85 13.14 -2.01
N SER A 197 20.70 14.22 -2.78
CA SER A 197 20.90 15.58 -2.28
C SER A 197 19.98 15.88 -1.10
N ALA A 198 20.43 16.71 -0.15
CA ALA A 198 19.65 17.09 1.01
C ALA A 198 18.30 17.74 0.65
N VAL A 199 18.26 18.48 -0.47
CA VAL A 199 17.05 19.14 -0.97
C VAL A 199 16.03 18.10 -1.43
N ALA A 200 16.44 17.17 -2.30
CA ALA A 200 15.56 16.12 -2.83
C ALA A 200 15.09 15.16 -1.72
N GLU A 201 16.01 14.77 -0.82
CA GLU A 201 15.69 13.91 0.32
C GLU A 201 14.69 14.59 1.28
N GLY A 202 14.90 15.88 1.59
CA GLY A 202 13.99 16.65 2.42
C GLY A 202 12.57 16.69 1.85
N TRP A 203 12.43 16.93 0.55
CA TRP A 203 11.11 16.85 -0.10
C TRP A 203 10.53 15.44 -0.03
N PHE A 204 11.33 14.41 -0.31
CA PHE A 204 10.88 13.02 -0.33
C PHE A 204 10.35 12.58 1.03
N ILE A 205 11.05 12.92 2.12
CA ILE A 205 10.65 12.63 3.49
C ILE A 205 9.35 13.35 3.86
N ILE A 206 9.28 14.67 3.62
CA ILE A 206 8.07 15.46 3.96
C ILE A 206 6.86 14.98 3.15
N ASN A 207 7.04 14.77 1.84
CA ASN A 207 5.99 14.26 0.97
C ASN A 207 5.54 12.86 1.41
N GLY A 208 6.46 11.95 1.71
CA GLY A 208 6.15 10.60 2.17
C GLY A 208 5.41 10.58 3.49
N ALA A 209 5.89 11.35 4.49
CA ALA A 209 5.31 11.41 5.82
C ALA A 209 3.91 12.05 5.83
N SER A 210 3.77 13.21 5.20
CA SER A 210 2.48 13.92 5.12
C SER A 210 1.44 13.10 4.35
N ARG A 211 1.83 12.47 3.25
CA ARG A 211 0.97 11.60 2.46
C ARG A 211 0.53 10.37 3.22
N ALA A 212 1.47 9.66 3.87
CA ALA A 212 1.15 8.47 4.67
C ALA A 212 0.15 8.81 5.78
N LEU A 213 0.43 9.86 6.57
CA LEU A 213 -0.46 10.31 7.64
C LEU A 213 -1.82 10.75 7.06
N GLY A 214 -1.82 11.56 6.00
CA GLY A 214 -3.04 12.04 5.36
C GLY A 214 -3.95 10.91 4.88
N LEU A 215 -3.36 9.92 4.21
CA LEU A 215 -4.12 8.75 3.73
C LEU A 215 -4.59 7.85 4.87
N MET A 216 -3.83 7.72 5.96
CA MET A 216 -4.30 7.03 7.16
C MET A 216 -5.54 7.71 7.76
N LEU A 217 -5.56 9.05 7.86
CA LEU A 217 -6.71 9.81 8.35
C LEU A 217 -7.91 9.69 7.41
N LEU A 218 -7.68 9.77 6.10
CA LEU A 218 -8.71 9.52 5.09
C LEU A 218 -9.27 8.10 5.23
N GLY A 219 -8.42 7.10 5.45
CA GLY A 219 -8.83 5.72 5.72
C GLY A 219 -9.76 5.61 6.93
N VAL A 220 -9.46 6.32 8.04
CA VAL A 220 -10.32 6.38 9.22
C VAL A 220 -11.67 7.04 8.90
N ALA A 221 -11.68 8.13 8.11
CA ALA A 221 -12.92 8.78 7.67
C ALA A 221 -13.80 7.82 6.85
N LEU A 222 -13.21 7.11 5.89
CA LEU A 222 -13.90 6.12 5.05
C LEU A 222 -14.37 4.90 5.85
N TYR A 223 -13.62 4.51 6.88
CA TYR A 223 -14.05 3.46 7.81
C TYR A 223 -15.29 3.88 8.58
N ARG A 224 -15.32 5.10 9.15
CA ARG A 224 -16.46 5.59 9.93
C ARG A 224 -17.71 5.81 9.11
N THR A 225 -17.57 6.11 7.82
CA THR A 225 -18.70 6.27 6.88
C THR A 225 -19.16 4.94 6.27
N GLY A 226 -18.52 3.81 6.63
CA GLY A 226 -18.86 2.48 6.14
C GLY A 226 -18.38 2.21 4.70
N ILE A 227 -17.64 3.12 4.07
CA ILE A 227 -17.22 2.97 2.68
C ILE A 227 -16.18 1.86 2.53
N VAL A 228 -15.14 1.87 3.37
CA VAL A 228 -14.05 0.88 3.28
C VAL A 228 -14.48 -0.54 3.66
N GLN A 229 -15.53 -0.67 4.49
CA GLN A 229 -16.11 -1.96 4.87
C GLN A 229 -17.07 -2.53 3.82
N GLY A 230 -17.34 -1.79 2.76
CA GLY A 230 -18.29 -2.27 1.75
C GLY A 230 -19.75 -2.06 2.10
N HIS A 231 -20.15 -1.08 2.93
CA HIS A 231 -21.55 -0.90 3.36
C HIS A 231 -22.46 -0.22 2.32
N ARG A 232 -21.90 0.21 1.20
CA ARG A 232 -22.67 0.80 0.10
C ARG A 232 -23.06 -0.26 -0.92
N ASP A 233 -23.98 0.08 -1.81
CA ASP A 233 -24.39 -0.79 -2.91
C ASP A 233 -23.29 -0.90 -4.01
N ASP A 234 -23.43 -1.85 -4.90
CA ASP A 234 -22.49 -2.08 -5.97
C ASP A 234 -22.46 -0.92 -6.98
N ALA A 235 -23.59 -0.23 -7.17
CA ALA A 235 -23.65 0.93 -8.05
C ALA A 235 -22.76 2.07 -7.55
N PHE A 236 -22.76 2.31 -6.23
CA PHE A 236 -21.85 3.29 -5.61
C PHE A 236 -20.38 2.93 -5.87
N TYR A 237 -19.97 1.66 -5.60
CA TYR A 237 -18.57 1.26 -5.80
C TYR A 237 -18.16 1.24 -7.27
N ARG A 238 -19.04 0.83 -8.18
CA ARG A 238 -18.75 0.93 -9.62
C ARG A 238 -18.55 2.37 -10.08
N ARG A 239 -19.39 3.30 -9.61
CA ARG A 239 -19.22 4.74 -9.89
C ARG A 239 -17.91 5.27 -9.27
N LEU A 240 -17.62 4.93 -8.02
CA LEU A 240 -16.39 5.33 -7.35
C LEU A 240 -15.15 4.77 -8.06
N ALA A 241 -15.20 3.52 -8.54
CA ALA A 241 -14.12 2.93 -9.34
C ALA A 241 -13.96 3.67 -10.68
N LEU A 242 -15.05 3.89 -11.41
CA LEU A 242 -15.02 4.57 -12.71
C LEU A 242 -14.47 6.00 -12.59
N TRP A 243 -15.03 6.81 -11.69
CA TRP A 243 -14.59 8.18 -11.51
C TRP A 243 -13.21 8.27 -10.88
N GLY A 244 -12.91 7.45 -9.87
CA GLY A 244 -11.61 7.44 -9.21
C GLY A 244 -10.49 7.02 -10.15
N LEU A 245 -10.65 5.93 -10.90
CA LEU A 245 -9.66 5.49 -11.88
C LEU A 245 -9.62 6.44 -13.08
N GLY A 246 -10.75 6.88 -13.60
CA GLY A 246 -10.81 7.76 -14.78
C GLY A 246 -10.13 9.10 -14.52
N THR A 247 -10.53 9.82 -13.46
CA THR A 247 -9.94 11.12 -13.12
C THR A 247 -8.48 11.00 -12.68
N GLY A 248 -8.16 10.00 -11.85
CA GLY A 248 -6.81 9.81 -11.39
C GLY A 248 -5.85 9.41 -12.53
N THR A 249 -6.28 8.54 -13.46
CA THR A 249 -5.49 8.20 -14.66
C THR A 249 -5.30 9.43 -15.55
N ALA A 250 -6.34 10.22 -15.79
CA ALA A 250 -6.22 11.44 -16.60
C ALA A 250 -5.18 12.40 -16.02
N ILE A 251 -5.23 12.66 -14.70
CA ILE A 251 -4.30 13.56 -14.02
C ILE A 251 -2.87 13.01 -14.05
N THR A 252 -2.67 11.73 -13.73
CA THR A 252 -1.33 11.13 -13.72
C THR A 252 -0.74 10.99 -15.12
N SER A 253 -1.57 10.68 -16.13
CA SER A 253 -1.14 10.62 -17.53
C SER A 253 -0.75 12.01 -18.05
N PHE A 254 -1.49 13.06 -17.66
CA PHE A 254 -1.08 14.44 -17.97
C PHE A 254 0.33 14.74 -17.44
N GLY A 255 0.62 14.39 -16.18
CA GLY A 255 1.96 14.55 -15.60
C GLY A 255 3.03 13.72 -16.33
N MET A 256 2.67 12.54 -16.80
CA MET A 256 3.60 11.70 -17.56
C MET A 256 3.88 12.27 -18.96
N VAL A 257 2.84 12.74 -19.68
CA VAL A 257 3.00 13.43 -20.97
C VAL A 257 3.87 14.68 -20.81
N TRP A 258 3.67 15.44 -19.73
CA TRP A 258 4.52 16.62 -19.45
C TRP A 258 5.99 16.22 -19.26
N ARG A 259 6.29 15.17 -18.46
CA ARG A 259 7.67 14.68 -18.27
C ARG A 259 8.32 14.18 -19.56
N ILE A 260 7.57 13.43 -20.36
CA ILE A 260 8.04 12.95 -21.67
C ILE A 260 8.27 14.15 -22.62
N GLY A 261 7.32 15.09 -22.69
CA GLY A 261 7.41 16.26 -23.55
C GLY A 261 8.52 17.26 -23.16
N SER A 262 8.96 17.23 -21.89
CA SER A 262 10.13 18.00 -21.41
C SER A 262 11.44 17.20 -21.48
N ASP A 263 11.45 16.06 -22.16
CA ASP A 263 12.61 15.17 -22.28
C ASP A 263 13.25 14.82 -20.91
N TRP A 264 12.40 14.57 -19.91
CA TRP A 264 12.84 14.28 -18.54
C TRP A 264 13.78 15.35 -17.96
N SER A 265 13.54 16.63 -18.29
CA SER A 265 14.36 17.73 -17.78
C SER A 265 14.42 17.76 -16.26
N ALA A 266 15.62 18.00 -15.73
CA ALA A 266 15.88 18.19 -14.31
C ALA A 266 15.13 19.42 -13.73
N ASP A 267 14.75 20.40 -14.56
CA ASP A 267 13.95 21.57 -14.17
C ASP A 267 12.54 21.18 -13.68
N HIS A 268 12.11 19.97 -13.94
CA HIS A 268 10.81 19.43 -13.55
C HIS A 268 10.91 18.15 -12.69
N ALA A 269 12.10 17.82 -12.17
CA ALA A 269 12.34 16.59 -11.43
C ALA A 269 11.38 16.42 -10.23
N ILE A 270 11.26 17.44 -9.41
CA ILE A 270 10.39 17.45 -8.22
C ILE A 270 8.99 17.96 -8.58
N SER A 271 8.88 19.10 -9.28
CA SER A 271 7.58 19.69 -9.64
C SER A 271 6.74 18.79 -10.56
N GLY A 272 7.37 18.02 -11.44
CA GLY A 272 6.70 17.04 -12.30
C GLY A 272 6.04 15.87 -11.56
N THR A 273 6.25 15.75 -10.23
CA THR A 273 5.56 14.77 -9.38
C THR A 273 4.16 15.25 -8.95
N ILE A 274 3.84 16.54 -9.11
CA ILE A 274 2.57 17.14 -8.65
C ILE A 274 1.35 16.39 -9.20
N PRO A 275 1.22 16.15 -10.53
CA PRO A 275 0.07 15.44 -11.05
C PRO A 275 -0.07 14.02 -10.49
N THR A 276 1.05 13.30 -10.33
CA THR A 276 1.05 11.97 -9.69
C THR A 276 0.55 12.06 -8.25
N GLY A 277 1.01 13.06 -7.49
CA GLY A 277 0.58 13.29 -6.12
C GLY A 277 -0.93 13.51 -6.00
N ILE A 278 -1.50 14.37 -6.86
CA ILE A 278 -2.94 14.68 -6.89
C ILE A 278 -3.74 13.47 -7.36
N GLY A 279 -3.34 12.84 -8.47
CA GLY A 279 -4.05 11.72 -9.08
C GLY A 279 -4.01 10.42 -8.26
N THR A 280 -3.04 10.31 -7.33
CA THR A 280 -2.93 9.15 -6.43
C THR A 280 -4.16 8.96 -5.55
N ILE A 281 -4.75 10.04 -5.02
CA ILE A 281 -5.90 9.97 -4.11
C ILE A 281 -7.13 9.35 -4.81
N PRO A 282 -7.63 9.91 -5.94
CA PRO A 282 -8.76 9.31 -6.62
C PRO A 282 -8.47 7.91 -7.14
N MET A 283 -7.25 7.61 -7.64
CA MET A 283 -6.91 6.26 -8.07
C MET A 283 -6.92 5.25 -6.91
N ALA A 284 -6.39 5.59 -5.74
CA ALA A 284 -6.42 4.71 -4.58
C ALA A 284 -7.85 4.39 -4.15
N LEU A 285 -8.75 5.38 -4.17
CA LEU A 285 -10.18 5.19 -3.91
C LEU A 285 -10.84 4.32 -4.99
N GLY A 286 -10.46 4.53 -6.25
CA GLY A 286 -10.92 3.74 -7.39
C GLY A 286 -10.49 2.27 -7.28
N TYR A 287 -9.21 2.00 -6.96
CA TYR A 287 -8.73 0.64 -6.71
C TYR A 287 -9.41 -0.02 -5.52
N MET A 288 -9.58 0.71 -4.41
CA MET A 288 -10.34 0.21 -3.26
C MET A 288 -11.73 -0.23 -3.67
N ALA A 289 -12.46 0.63 -4.41
CA ALA A 289 -13.81 0.35 -4.87
C ALA A 289 -13.87 -0.84 -5.84
N LEU A 290 -12.92 -0.91 -6.79
CA LEU A 290 -12.81 -2.02 -7.73
C LEU A 290 -12.59 -3.35 -7.01
N VAL A 291 -11.68 -3.38 -6.02
CA VAL A 291 -11.40 -4.59 -5.22
C VAL A 291 -12.61 -4.98 -4.37
N ILE A 292 -13.37 -4.02 -3.83
CA ILE A 292 -14.62 -4.33 -3.10
C ILE A 292 -15.64 -4.99 -4.04
N VAL A 293 -15.87 -4.45 -5.23
CA VAL A 293 -16.77 -5.06 -6.23
C VAL A 293 -16.28 -6.46 -6.60
N TRP A 294 -14.98 -6.59 -6.86
CA TRP A 294 -14.38 -7.90 -7.18
C TRP A 294 -14.52 -8.89 -6.02
N SER A 295 -14.32 -8.47 -4.79
CA SER A 295 -14.45 -9.35 -3.62
C SER A 295 -15.85 -9.96 -3.46
N ARG A 296 -16.87 -9.33 -4.04
CA ARG A 296 -18.27 -9.78 -4.03
C ARG A 296 -18.65 -10.67 -5.23
N SER A 297 -17.78 -10.78 -6.21
CA SER A 297 -18.09 -11.49 -7.47
C SER A 297 -18.12 -13.02 -7.35
N GLY A 298 -17.79 -13.58 -6.18
CA GLY A 298 -17.70 -15.05 -6.00
C GLY A 298 -16.50 -15.69 -6.71
N SER A 299 -15.56 -14.89 -7.26
CA SER A 299 -14.38 -15.39 -7.96
C SER A 299 -13.51 -16.26 -7.05
N SER A 300 -13.10 -17.44 -7.54
CA SER A 300 -12.21 -18.39 -6.84
C SER A 300 -10.82 -17.81 -6.52
N ARG A 301 -10.46 -16.69 -7.15
CA ARG A 301 -9.18 -15.99 -6.91
C ARG A 301 -9.21 -15.10 -5.67
N VAL A 302 -10.37 -14.61 -5.26
CA VAL A 302 -10.53 -13.70 -4.10
C VAL A 302 -9.89 -14.27 -2.83
N PRO A 303 -10.09 -15.55 -2.45
CA PRO A 303 -9.45 -16.13 -1.27
C PRO A 303 -7.92 -16.14 -1.31
N LEU A 304 -7.29 -16.23 -2.49
CA LEU A 304 -5.82 -16.22 -2.63
C LEU A 304 -5.26 -14.86 -2.18
N PHE A 305 -5.86 -13.77 -2.67
CA PHE A 305 -5.46 -12.41 -2.29
C PHE A 305 -5.80 -12.09 -0.82
N ALA A 306 -6.91 -12.57 -0.31
CA ALA A 306 -7.25 -12.44 1.11
C ALA A 306 -6.18 -13.11 2.00
N ARG A 307 -5.70 -14.30 1.63
CA ARG A 307 -4.63 -15.00 2.36
C ARG A 307 -3.30 -14.25 2.28
N ALA A 308 -2.94 -13.72 1.12
CA ALA A 308 -1.77 -12.85 1.00
C ALA A 308 -1.88 -11.61 1.88
N GLY A 309 -3.07 -10.98 1.98
CA GLY A 309 -3.34 -9.85 2.86
C GLY A 309 -3.31 -10.18 4.35
N GLN A 310 -3.71 -11.39 4.75
CA GLN A 310 -3.57 -11.88 6.13
C GLN A 310 -2.11 -12.05 6.55
N MET A 311 -1.21 -12.27 5.58
CA MET A 311 0.23 -12.40 5.76
C MET A 311 1.00 -11.18 5.24
N ALA A 312 0.39 -9.98 5.26
CA ALA A 312 0.97 -8.78 4.64
C ALA A 312 2.35 -8.41 5.18
N LEU A 313 2.58 -8.48 6.50
CA LEU A 313 3.88 -8.19 7.10
C LEU A 313 4.92 -9.25 6.70
N THR A 314 4.54 -10.54 6.77
CA THR A 314 5.40 -11.65 6.33
C THR A 314 5.75 -11.51 4.85
N ASN A 315 4.78 -11.22 3.99
CA ASN A 315 5.00 -11.05 2.57
C ASN A 315 5.86 -9.83 2.26
N TYR A 316 5.66 -8.71 2.96
CA TYR A 316 6.46 -7.50 2.79
C TYR A 316 7.94 -7.73 3.11
N LEU A 317 8.23 -8.28 4.29
CA LEU A 317 9.62 -8.58 4.69
C LEU A 317 10.27 -9.63 3.79
N ALA A 318 9.49 -10.63 3.36
CA ALA A 318 9.97 -11.64 2.42
C ALA A 318 10.28 -11.06 1.03
N GLN A 319 9.52 -10.06 0.55
CA GLN A 319 9.80 -9.34 -0.71
C GLN A 319 11.19 -8.70 -0.68
N THR A 320 11.51 -8.03 0.43
CA THR A 320 12.84 -7.41 0.59
C THR A 320 13.94 -8.46 0.62
N ILE A 321 13.77 -9.53 1.40
CA ILE A 321 14.77 -10.62 1.46
C ILE A 321 14.98 -11.23 0.08
N LEU A 322 13.90 -11.55 -0.64
CA LEU A 322 13.98 -12.11 -1.99
C LEU A 322 14.64 -11.13 -2.96
N GLY A 323 14.26 -9.84 -2.93
CA GLY A 323 14.82 -8.82 -3.80
C GLY A 323 16.32 -8.62 -3.57
N LEU A 324 16.75 -8.49 -2.31
CA LEU A 324 18.16 -8.33 -1.98
C LEU A 324 19.00 -9.56 -2.35
N ILE A 325 18.49 -10.76 -2.09
CA ILE A 325 19.24 -11.99 -2.44
C ILE A 325 19.30 -12.17 -3.97
N THR A 326 18.20 -12.01 -4.68
CA THR A 326 18.15 -12.37 -6.10
C THR A 326 18.58 -11.22 -7.02
N LEU A 327 17.99 -10.01 -6.86
CA LEU A 327 18.28 -8.88 -7.76
C LEU A 327 19.59 -8.18 -7.42
N ARG A 328 19.87 -8.01 -6.11
CA ARG A 328 21.06 -7.25 -5.69
C ARG A 328 22.32 -8.13 -5.55
N TRP A 329 22.18 -9.38 -5.05
CA TRP A 329 23.32 -10.26 -4.77
C TRP A 329 23.61 -11.22 -5.92
N LEU A 330 22.61 -12.03 -6.34
CA LEU A 330 22.83 -13.06 -7.36
C LEU A 330 22.93 -12.48 -8.77
N LEU A 331 22.22 -11.40 -9.06
CA LEU A 331 22.19 -10.71 -10.35
C LEU A 331 22.87 -9.35 -10.32
N GLY A 332 23.65 -9.02 -9.27
CA GLY A 332 24.30 -7.72 -9.10
C GLY A 332 25.26 -7.32 -10.23
N ASP A 333 25.88 -8.30 -10.89
CA ASP A 333 26.76 -8.08 -12.06
C ASP A 333 26.00 -8.05 -13.40
N VAL A 334 24.67 -8.24 -13.37
CA VAL A 334 23.82 -8.25 -14.58
C VAL A 334 23.17 -6.87 -14.73
N GLU A 335 23.29 -6.30 -15.92
CA GLU A 335 22.53 -5.08 -16.25
C GLU A 335 21.04 -5.40 -16.33
N LEU A 336 20.34 -5.12 -15.23
CA LEU A 336 18.92 -5.43 -15.10
C LEU A 336 18.06 -4.46 -15.87
N THR A 337 17.08 -4.98 -16.60
CA THR A 337 16.08 -4.19 -17.31
C THR A 337 14.73 -4.23 -16.57
N ARG A 338 13.84 -3.26 -16.84
CA ARG A 338 12.50 -3.22 -16.27
C ARG A 338 11.69 -4.47 -16.66
N THR A 339 11.89 -5.00 -17.84
CA THR A 339 11.27 -6.24 -18.30
C THR A 339 11.70 -7.44 -17.44
N MET A 340 13.00 -7.57 -17.15
CA MET A 340 13.51 -8.64 -16.28
C MET A 340 12.95 -8.53 -14.86
N ILE A 341 12.87 -7.30 -14.32
CA ILE A 341 12.27 -7.05 -13.00
C ILE A 341 10.78 -7.42 -12.98
N VAL A 342 10.01 -7.10 -14.02
CA VAL A 342 8.59 -7.50 -14.10
C VAL A 342 8.44 -9.02 -14.14
N VAL A 343 9.26 -9.74 -14.88
CA VAL A 343 9.26 -11.21 -14.88
C VAL A 343 9.54 -11.75 -13.47
N TRP A 344 10.53 -11.19 -12.78
CA TRP A 344 10.84 -11.53 -11.39
C TRP A 344 9.64 -11.22 -10.45
N ILE A 345 8.99 -10.05 -10.57
CA ILE A 345 7.82 -9.68 -9.77
C ILE A 345 6.70 -10.70 -9.94
N VAL A 346 6.41 -11.12 -11.18
CA VAL A 346 5.37 -12.13 -11.46
C VAL A 346 5.72 -13.46 -10.77
N GLY A 347 6.98 -13.89 -10.83
CA GLY A 347 7.46 -15.06 -10.11
C GLY A 347 7.25 -14.95 -8.59
N VAL A 348 7.58 -13.82 -8.00
CA VAL A 348 7.37 -13.57 -6.56
C VAL A 348 5.88 -13.52 -6.21
N TRP A 349 5.02 -12.94 -7.04
CA TRP A 349 3.57 -12.94 -6.83
C TRP A 349 3.00 -14.36 -6.81
N VAL A 350 3.36 -15.20 -7.78
CA VAL A 350 2.94 -16.60 -7.82
C VAL A 350 3.40 -17.34 -6.57
N LEU A 351 4.66 -17.16 -6.19
CA LEU A 351 5.23 -17.78 -4.99
C LEU A 351 4.50 -17.33 -3.72
N GLN A 352 4.23 -16.01 -3.56
CA GLN A 352 3.55 -15.46 -2.39
C GLN A 352 2.08 -15.89 -2.27
N LEU A 353 1.35 -15.93 -3.37
CA LEU A 353 -0.03 -16.43 -3.40
C LEU A 353 -0.08 -17.92 -3.06
N TRP A 354 0.88 -18.70 -3.58
CA TRP A 354 0.99 -20.13 -3.29
C TRP A 354 1.35 -20.39 -1.82
N TRP A 355 2.45 -19.83 -1.31
CA TRP A 355 2.87 -20.09 0.07
C TRP A 355 1.90 -19.55 1.10
N SER A 356 1.29 -18.36 0.87
CA SER A 356 0.28 -17.80 1.80
C SER A 356 -0.92 -18.75 1.91
N THR A 357 -1.28 -19.38 0.80
CA THR A 357 -2.37 -20.35 0.77
C THR A 357 -2.02 -21.62 1.53
N GLN A 358 -0.86 -22.20 1.27
CA GLN A 358 -0.40 -23.43 1.92
C GLN A 358 -0.14 -23.19 3.43
N TRP A 359 0.51 -22.08 3.76
CA TRP A 359 0.79 -21.74 5.14
C TRP A 359 -0.48 -21.58 5.98
N LEU A 360 -1.42 -20.78 5.51
CA LEU A 360 -2.67 -20.51 6.23
C LEU A 360 -3.66 -21.69 6.21
N ALA A 361 -3.40 -22.75 5.45
CA ALA A 361 -4.13 -24.01 5.61
C ALA A 361 -3.81 -24.67 6.98
N HIS A 362 -2.58 -24.56 7.45
CA HIS A 362 -2.10 -25.23 8.67
C HIS A 362 -1.93 -24.27 9.86
N PHE A 363 -1.67 -22.98 9.59
CA PHE A 363 -1.37 -21.97 10.60
C PHE A 363 -2.44 -20.86 10.64
N ARG A 364 -2.56 -20.21 11.80
CA ARG A 364 -3.56 -19.14 12.03
C ARG A 364 -3.11 -17.78 11.52
N TYR A 365 -1.80 -17.53 11.50
CA TYR A 365 -1.15 -16.25 11.20
C TYR A 365 0.08 -16.49 10.35
N GLY A 366 0.51 -15.47 9.59
CA GLY A 366 1.85 -15.46 9.02
C GLY A 366 2.91 -15.45 10.12
N LEU A 367 4.15 -15.77 9.77
CA LEU A 367 5.25 -15.91 10.75
C LEU A 367 5.50 -14.60 11.50
N PHE A 368 5.70 -13.50 10.78
CA PHE A 368 5.98 -12.19 11.40
C PHE A 368 4.74 -11.58 12.07
N GLU A 369 3.54 -11.83 11.58
CA GLU A 369 2.28 -11.48 12.26
C GLU A 369 2.15 -12.21 13.60
N TRP A 370 2.56 -13.47 13.66
CA TRP A 370 2.54 -14.25 14.89
C TRP A 370 3.55 -13.73 15.90
N VAL A 371 4.82 -13.48 15.49
CA VAL A 371 5.86 -12.89 16.33
C VAL A 371 5.38 -11.56 16.92
N TRP A 372 4.91 -10.66 16.04
CA TRP A 372 4.41 -9.34 16.43
C TRP A 372 3.22 -9.43 17.40
N ARG A 373 2.33 -10.40 17.20
CA ARG A 373 1.19 -10.66 18.08
C ARG A 373 1.65 -11.19 19.44
N CYS A 374 2.58 -12.15 19.48
CA CYS A 374 3.15 -12.64 20.73
C CYS A 374 3.84 -11.53 21.54
N ALA A 375 4.62 -10.69 20.89
CA ALA A 375 5.29 -9.54 21.49
C ALA A 375 4.27 -8.48 21.98
N THR A 376 3.22 -8.19 21.19
CA THR A 376 2.15 -7.24 21.56
C THR A 376 1.45 -7.66 22.86
N TYR A 377 1.10 -8.94 22.97
CA TYR A 377 0.36 -9.44 24.14
C TYR A 377 1.26 -10.00 25.25
N ARG A 378 2.60 -10.02 25.03
CA ARG A 378 3.59 -10.60 25.96
C ARG A 378 3.24 -12.04 26.38
N LYS A 379 2.61 -12.79 25.47
CA LYS A 379 2.17 -14.15 25.69
C LYS A 379 2.21 -14.92 24.37
N ARG A 380 2.82 -16.13 24.41
CA ARG A 380 2.83 -17.03 23.26
C ARG A 380 1.40 -17.35 22.81
N GLN A 381 1.09 -17.06 21.56
CA GLN A 381 -0.19 -17.35 20.94
C GLN A 381 -0.10 -18.69 20.21
N PRO A 382 -1.19 -19.48 20.16
CA PRO A 382 -1.20 -20.71 19.38
C PRO A 382 -1.04 -20.38 17.88
N LEU A 383 0.04 -20.92 17.27
CA LEU A 383 0.33 -20.70 15.84
C LEU A 383 -0.46 -21.68 14.97
N ARG A 384 -0.53 -22.97 15.35
CA ARG A 384 -1.26 -23.99 14.59
C ARG A 384 -2.77 -23.83 14.74
N ARG A 385 -3.51 -24.19 13.70
CA ARG A 385 -4.96 -24.36 13.79
C ARG A 385 -5.27 -25.59 14.65
N PRO A 386 -6.34 -25.60 15.44
CA PRO A 386 -6.83 -26.84 16.03
C PRO A 386 -7.18 -27.80 14.89
N SER A 387 -6.79 -29.06 15.05
CA SER A 387 -7.21 -30.15 14.19
C SER A 387 -8.71 -30.36 14.26
#